data_bc66bb925374ccf7223c0f291baf21d7
#
_entry.id   bc66bb925374ccf7223c0f291baf21d7
#
_cell.length_a   1.000
_cell.length_b   1.000
_cell.length_c   1.000
_cell.angle_alpha   90.00
_cell.angle_beta   90.00
_cell.angle_gamma   90.00
#
_symmetry.space_group_name_H-M   'P 1'
#
loop_
_entity.id
_entity.type
_entity.pdbx_description
1 polymer ?
#
loop_
_entity_poly.entity_id
_entity_poly.type
_entity_poly.pdbx_seq_one_letter_code
_entity_poly.pdbx_strand_id
1 'polypeptide(L)'
;INMSSVAGVQAWSGTGTYSASKHAIMALTKSLADEGRAYQIKVSALCPGGVADELVDATPEARAASEKIDPFDIAEAAVYLACLGRQAVVHQLVVDRLGADW
;
A
#
# COMPACT_ATOMS: atom_id res chain seq x y z
N ILE A 1 -1.95 -7.51 -6.89
CA ILE A 1 -1.74 -6.43 -5.89
C ILE A 1 -1.18 -5.23 -6.61
N ASN A 2 -1.86 -4.10 -6.52
CA ASN A 2 -1.41 -2.84 -7.09
C ASN A 2 -0.85 -1.95 -5.98
N MET A 3 0.33 -1.35 -6.22
CA MET A 3 0.97 -0.46 -5.26
C MET A 3 0.47 0.97 -5.46
N SER A 4 -0.33 1.45 -4.51
CA SER A 4 -0.73 2.85 -4.43
C SER A 4 0.06 3.57 -3.32
N SER A 5 -0.61 4.37 -2.51
CA SER A 5 -0.02 5.15 -1.43
C SER A 5 -1.13 5.63 -0.50
N VAL A 6 -0.80 6.10 0.69
CA VAL A 6 -1.73 6.93 1.48
C VAL A 6 -2.18 8.15 0.67
N ALA A 7 -1.35 8.65 -0.25
CA ALA A 7 -1.72 9.71 -1.18
C ALA A 7 -2.73 9.26 -2.26
N GLY A 8 -3.06 7.98 -2.32
CA GLY A 8 -4.14 7.45 -3.17
C GLY A 8 -5.51 7.47 -2.49
N VAL A 9 -5.55 7.68 -1.17
CA VAL A 9 -6.78 7.78 -0.37
C VAL A 9 -6.94 9.13 0.31
N GLN A 10 -5.88 9.94 0.35
CA GLN A 10 -5.85 11.31 0.85
C GLN A 10 -5.05 12.20 -0.09
N ALA A 11 -5.08 13.51 0.17
CA ALA A 11 -4.27 14.48 -0.56
C ALA A 11 -3.91 15.64 0.37
N TRP A 12 -2.76 16.25 0.13
CA TRP A 12 -2.26 17.39 0.90
C TRP A 12 -1.82 18.51 -0.04
N SER A 13 -1.66 19.69 0.52
CA SER A 13 -1.05 20.80 -0.22
C SER A 13 0.31 20.39 -0.79
N GLY A 14 0.55 20.66 -2.06
CA GLY A 14 1.79 20.33 -2.76
C GLY A 14 1.87 18.92 -3.32
N THR A 15 0.88 18.04 -3.05
CA THR A 15 0.89 16.65 -3.54
C THR A 15 -0.10 16.40 -4.69
N GLY A 16 -0.68 17.44 -5.28
CA GLY A 16 -1.81 17.28 -6.21
C GLY A 16 -1.57 16.31 -7.35
N THR A 17 -0.48 16.47 -8.09
CA THR A 17 -0.15 15.58 -9.22
C THR A 17 0.16 14.16 -8.75
N TYR A 18 0.95 14.02 -7.71
CA TYR A 18 1.29 12.71 -7.14
C TYR A 18 0.03 12.01 -6.60
N SER A 19 -0.78 12.71 -5.80
CA SER A 19 -2.03 12.17 -5.27
C SER A 19 -3.00 11.78 -6.38
N ALA A 20 -3.13 12.58 -7.44
CA ALA A 20 -3.96 12.26 -8.58
C ALA A 20 -3.51 10.93 -9.24
N SER A 21 -2.20 10.74 -9.42
CA SER A 21 -1.66 9.50 -9.99
C SER A 21 -1.97 8.29 -9.11
N LYS A 22 -1.87 8.43 -7.79
CA LYS A 22 -2.13 7.35 -6.84
C LYS A 22 -3.63 7.05 -6.67
N HIS A 23 -4.49 8.06 -6.75
CA HIS A 23 -5.95 7.87 -6.82
C HIS A 23 -6.36 7.14 -8.09
N ALA A 24 -5.68 7.40 -9.23
CA ALA A 24 -5.91 6.66 -10.46
C ALA A 24 -5.65 5.15 -10.29
N ILE A 25 -4.63 4.78 -9.54
CA ILE A 25 -4.35 3.36 -9.21
C ILE A 25 -5.51 2.75 -8.40
N MET A 26 -6.12 3.51 -7.49
CA MET A 26 -7.27 3.04 -6.73
C MET A 26 -8.47 2.75 -7.63
N ALA A 27 -8.76 3.65 -8.57
CA ALA A 27 -9.83 3.47 -9.55
C ALA A 27 -9.56 2.27 -10.46
N LEU A 28 -8.34 2.13 -10.96
CA LEU A 28 -7.91 0.98 -11.77
C LEU A 28 -8.08 -0.33 -11.00
N THR A 29 -7.65 -0.37 -9.74
CA THR A 29 -7.77 -1.54 -8.86
C THR A 29 -9.23 -1.97 -8.73
N LYS A 30 -10.13 -1.02 -8.50
CA LYS A 30 -11.56 -1.31 -8.38
C LYS A 30 -12.15 -1.87 -9.68
N SER A 31 -11.80 -1.27 -10.81
CA SER A 31 -12.24 -1.72 -12.13
C SER A 31 -11.76 -3.15 -12.41
N LEU A 32 -10.47 -3.41 -12.18
CA LEU A 32 -9.90 -4.75 -12.36
C LEU A 32 -10.50 -5.78 -11.41
N ALA A 33 -10.83 -5.39 -10.18
CA ALA A 33 -11.50 -6.28 -9.24
C ALA A 33 -12.88 -6.69 -9.74
N ASP A 34 -13.64 -5.76 -10.30
CA ASP A 34 -14.96 -6.05 -10.86
C ASP A 34 -14.86 -6.95 -12.11
N GLU A 35 -13.94 -6.65 -13.00
CA GLU A 35 -13.70 -7.47 -14.21
C GLU A 35 -13.18 -8.87 -13.85
N GLY A 36 -12.26 -8.96 -12.88
CA GLY A 36 -11.63 -10.22 -12.47
C GLY A 36 -12.55 -11.17 -11.69
N ARG A 37 -13.64 -10.65 -11.14
CA ARG A 37 -14.56 -11.45 -10.30
C ARG A 37 -15.10 -12.68 -11.03
N ALA A 38 -15.45 -12.55 -12.29
CA ALA A 38 -15.95 -13.66 -13.11
C ALA A 38 -14.91 -14.77 -13.31
N TYR A 39 -13.64 -14.46 -13.16
CA TYR A 39 -12.51 -15.39 -13.28
C TYR A 39 -11.92 -15.78 -11.94
N GLN A 40 -12.56 -15.41 -10.83
CA GLN A 40 -12.08 -15.64 -9.46
C GLN A 40 -10.71 -15.01 -9.19
N ILE A 41 -10.41 -13.91 -9.84
CA ILE A 41 -9.19 -13.13 -9.63
C ILE A 41 -9.46 -12.08 -8.55
N LYS A 42 -8.65 -12.09 -7.51
CA LYS A 42 -8.69 -11.08 -6.46
C LYS A 42 -7.73 -9.95 -6.79
N VAL A 43 -8.17 -8.72 -6.64
CA VAL A 43 -7.34 -7.53 -6.89
C VAL A 43 -7.40 -6.64 -5.65
N SER A 44 -6.23 -6.24 -5.17
CA SER A 44 -6.07 -5.43 -3.97
C SER A 44 -5.16 -4.25 -4.23
N ALA A 45 -5.42 -3.13 -3.59
CA ALA A 45 -4.50 -1.99 -3.53
C ALA A 45 -3.78 -2.01 -2.19
N LEU A 46 -2.46 -1.90 -2.21
CA LEU A 46 -1.61 -1.70 -1.04
C LEU A 46 -1.19 -0.23 -1.01
N CYS A 47 -1.49 0.46 0.09
CA CYS A 47 -1.36 1.91 0.22
C CYS A 47 -0.40 2.28 1.35
N PRO A 48 0.92 2.24 1.11
CA PRO A 48 1.89 2.60 2.12
C PRO A 48 1.95 4.12 2.37
N GLY A 49 2.29 4.49 3.60
CA GLY A 49 2.78 5.82 3.95
C GLY A 49 4.25 5.99 3.63
N GLY A 50 4.94 6.83 4.39
CA GLY A 50 6.37 7.10 4.17
C GLY A 50 7.25 5.88 4.46
N VAL A 51 7.73 5.22 3.44
CA VAL A 51 8.63 4.06 3.51
C VAL A 51 10.09 4.52 3.46
N ALA A 52 10.95 3.88 4.21
CA ALA A 52 12.38 4.14 4.25
C ALA A 52 13.13 3.23 3.28
N ASP A 53 13.24 3.64 2.03
CA ASP A 53 13.92 2.84 0.99
C ASP A 53 15.38 2.56 1.36
N GLU A 54 16.02 3.48 2.08
CA GLU A 54 17.40 3.38 2.57
C GLU A 54 17.59 2.26 3.59
N LEU A 55 16.52 1.71 4.16
CA LEU A 55 16.61 0.67 5.19
C LEU A 55 16.66 -0.76 4.66
N VAL A 56 16.63 -0.97 3.35
CA VAL A 56 16.63 -2.33 2.77
C VAL A 56 17.84 -3.13 3.27
N ASP A 57 19.02 -2.51 3.26
CA ASP A 57 20.28 -3.14 3.72
C ASP A 57 20.76 -2.58 5.07
N ALA A 58 19.87 -1.97 5.84
CA ALA A 58 20.25 -1.32 7.10
C ALA A 58 20.43 -2.32 8.25
N THR A 59 21.19 -1.89 9.26
CA THR A 59 21.33 -2.64 10.51
C THR A 59 20.02 -2.64 11.30
N PRO A 60 19.82 -3.62 12.23
CA PRO A 60 18.66 -3.62 13.12
C PRO A 60 18.51 -2.33 13.93
N GLU A 61 19.63 -1.74 14.35
CA GLU A 61 19.65 -0.49 15.13
C GLU A 61 19.15 0.70 14.29
N ALA A 62 19.58 0.80 13.03
CA ALA A 62 19.14 1.85 12.12
C ALA A 62 17.66 1.72 11.80
N ARG A 63 17.17 0.49 11.63
CA ARG A 63 15.72 0.22 11.43
C ARG A 63 14.90 0.66 12.64
N ALA A 64 15.32 0.29 13.83
CA ALA A 64 14.62 0.64 15.07
C ALA A 64 14.60 2.14 15.35
N ALA A 65 15.59 2.90 14.86
CA ALA A 65 15.66 4.35 15.02
C ALA A 65 14.85 5.14 13.99
N SER A 66 14.35 4.51 12.94
CA SER A 66 13.61 5.18 11.87
C SER A 66 12.18 5.52 12.30
N GLU A 67 11.74 6.72 11.91
CA GLU A 67 10.34 7.14 12.03
C GLU A 67 9.51 6.81 10.78
N LYS A 68 10.16 6.23 9.75
CA LYS A 68 9.50 5.76 8.52
C LYS A 68 9.20 4.28 8.63
N ILE A 69 8.32 3.81 7.75
CA ILE A 69 7.96 2.39 7.68
C ILE A 69 9.15 1.59 7.15
N ASP A 70 9.45 0.48 7.79
CA ASP A 70 10.43 -0.49 7.27
C ASP A 70 9.87 -1.11 5.97
N PRO A 71 10.62 -1.12 4.87
CA PRO A 71 10.15 -1.72 3.62
C PRO A 71 9.76 -3.20 3.77
N PHE A 72 10.32 -3.93 4.72
CA PHE A 72 9.93 -5.32 4.98
C PHE A 72 8.51 -5.44 5.55
N ASP A 73 8.01 -4.44 6.29
CA ASP A 73 6.62 -4.43 6.75
C ASP A 73 5.65 -4.33 5.57
N ILE A 74 6.01 -3.57 4.53
CA ILE A 74 5.21 -3.48 3.31
C ILE A 74 5.28 -4.80 2.51
N ALA A 75 6.44 -5.44 2.46
CA ALA A 75 6.58 -6.75 1.84
C ALA A 75 5.72 -7.81 2.56
N GLU A 76 5.71 -7.82 3.89
CA GLU A 76 4.85 -8.71 4.69
C GLU A 76 3.37 -8.42 4.46
N ALA A 77 2.97 -7.16 4.33
CA ALA A 77 1.60 -6.78 3.99
C ALA A 77 1.19 -7.34 2.62
N ALA A 78 2.09 -7.29 1.63
CA ALA A 78 1.84 -7.86 0.32
C ALA A 78 1.66 -9.40 0.39
N VAL A 79 2.50 -10.08 1.17
CA VAL A 79 2.38 -11.53 1.40
C VAL A 79 1.06 -11.86 2.09
N TYR A 80 0.66 -11.09 3.09
CA TYR A 80 -0.63 -11.25 3.76
C TYR A 80 -1.79 -11.19 2.75
N LEU A 81 -1.81 -10.20 1.87
CA LEU A 81 -2.84 -10.06 0.83
C LEU A 81 -2.86 -11.26 -0.12
N ALA A 82 -1.68 -11.76 -0.50
CA ALA A 82 -1.55 -12.88 -1.42
C ALA A 82 -1.95 -14.22 -0.80
N CYS A 83 -1.80 -14.38 0.52
CA CYS A 83 -2.03 -15.64 1.24
C CYS A 83 -3.43 -15.78 1.83
N LEU A 84 -4.31 -14.81 1.65
CA LEU A 84 -5.70 -14.92 2.08
C LEU A 84 -6.42 -16.08 1.40
N GLY A 85 -7.32 -16.73 2.14
CA GLY A 85 -8.13 -17.81 1.63
C GLY A 85 -8.96 -17.43 0.41
N ARG A 86 -9.42 -18.43 -0.33
CA ARG A 86 -10.05 -18.26 -1.65
C ARG A 86 -11.20 -17.25 -1.68
N GLN A 87 -12.01 -17.20 -0.63
CA GLN A 87 -13.20 -16.34 -0.57
C GLN A 87 -12.96 -14.99 0.10
N ALA A 88 -11.73 -14.76 0.61
CA ALA A 88 -11.40 -13.51 1.28
C ALA A 88 -10.63 -12.59 0.34
N VAL A 89 -11.04 -11.33 0.26
CA VAL A 89 -10.34 -10.28 -0.44
C VAL A 89 -10.30 -9.01 0.42
N VAL A 90 -9.13 -8.40 0.49
CA VAL A 90 -8.97 -7.05 1.05
C VAL A 90 -8.87 -6.10 -0.13
N HIS A 91 -9.84 -5.23 -0.31
CA HIS A 91 -9.87 -4.34 -1.47
C HIS A 91 -8.78 -3.28 -1.41
N GLN A 92 -8.52 -2.74 -0.21
CA GLN A 92 -7.43 -1.82 0.03
C GLN A 92 -6.85 -2.03 1.42
N LEU A 93 -5.54 -1.98 1.53
CA LEU A 93 -4.81 -2.07 2.79
C LEU A 93 -3.91 -0.84 2.94
N VAL A 94 -4.25 -0.01 3.92
CA VAL A 94 -3.48 1.19 4.24
C VAL A 94 -2.53 0.86 5.38
N VAL A 95 -1.24 1.09 5.14
CA VAL A 95 -0.17 0.92 6.14
C VAL A 95 0.54 2.25 6.27
N ASP A 96 0.21 3.00 7.32
CA ASP A 96 0.78 4.33 7.53
C ASP A 96 1.77 4.33 8.70
N ARG A 97 2.54 5.40 8.80
CA ARG A 97 3.47 5.61 9.93
C ARG A 97 2.68 5.82 11.21
N LEU A 98 3.20 5.31 12.31
CA LEU A 98 2.55 5.49 13.62
C LEU A 98 2.31 6.97 13.97
N GLY A 99 3.24 7.85 13.60
CA GLY A 99 3.14 9.29 13.87
C GLY A 99 2.50 10.11 12.75
N ALA A 100 1.85 9.49 11.77
CA ALA A 100 1.18 10.22 10.69
C ALA A 100 -0.18 10.78 11.15
N ASP A 101 -0.52 11.95 10.64
CA ASP A 101 -1.88 12.49 10.77
C ASP A 101 -2.78 11.77 9.77
N TRP A 102 -3.73 11.05 10.30
CA TRP A 102 -4.69 10.30 9.47
C TRP A 102 -6.03 11.02 9.38
#